data_895ab2c2a212bd98df1c0859ec3ff54e
#
_entry.id   895ab2c2a212bd98df1c0859ec3ff54e
#
_cell.length_a   1.000
_cell.length_b   1.000
_cell.length_c   1.000
_cell.angle_alpha   90.00
_cell.angle_beta   90.00
_cell.angle_gamma   90.00
#
_symmetry.space_group_name_H-M   'P 1'
#
loop_
_entity.id
_entity.type
_entity.pdbx_description
1 polymer ?
#
loop_
_entity_poly.entity_id
_entity_poly.type
_entity_poly.pdbx_seq_one_letter_code
_entity_poly.pdbx_strand_id
1 'polypeptide(L)'
;PGRVSAWLSLLAQQFGWWGLFLALIGLWFWGNRGRTFCGFLAIWGAVNSLYAIGYNTTDSYIYLIPAFLVMALWLGKGVHCALVALQEFLGRVVKTASPRLTFFLSACAFLLLPFLSLAANYKALDLSSDRTASEYGTTVLSALPANAIIIADTDPHTFALWYFHYGEGLRPDVAVLNATLWQYDWYREGVGRLYPRLAVSSLGGELKSLIDGNIGKYPIYLTDPNPQIAARYRLFRRGSAYQVMPDRAHDGRGVLTGPFRLSGVLEVTVPFRRDRHFTTGLRCARPVV
;
A
#
# COMPACT_ATOMS: atom_id res chain seq x y z
N PRO A 1 -19.53 1.07 12.76
CA PRO A 1 -18.89 0.81 14.06
C PRO A 1 -17.46 0.30 13.92
N GLY A 2 -17.17 -0.62 12.99
CA GLY A 2 -15.85 -1.23 12.86
C GLY A 2 -14.70 -0.30 12.46
N ARG A 3 -14.96 0.80 11.76
CA ARG A 3 -13.91 1.74 11.32
C ARG A 3 -13.40 2.63 12.44
N VAL A 4 -14.28 3.05 13.34
CA VAL A 4 -13.87 3.84 14.51
C VAL A 4 -13.03 2.98 15.45
N SER A 5 -13.39 1.70 15.66
CA SER A 5 -12.58 0.79 16.47
C SER A 5 -11.22 0.51 15.81
N ALA A 6 -11.16 0.38 14.48
CA ALA A 6 -9.89 0.25 13.76
C ALA A 6 -9.02 1.51 13.90
N TRP A 7 -9.60 2.69 13.81
CA TRP A 7 -8.91 3.97 14.04
C TRP A 7 -8.32 4.07 15.46
N LEU A 8 -9.11 3.72 16.49
CA LEU A 8 -8.62 3.67 17.88
C LEU A 8 -7.49 2.64 18.05
N SER A 9 -7.63 1.48 17.43
CA SER A 9 -6.60 0.43 17.45
C SER A 9 -5.30 0.91 16.82
N LEU A 10 -5.35 1.60 15.68
CA LEU A 10 -4.18 2.17 15.01
C LEU A 10 -3.49 3.24 15.88
N LEU A 11 -4.27 4.12 16.54
CA LEU A 11 -3.71 5.09 17.48
C LEU A 11 -3.02 4.39 18.66
N ALA A 12 -3.64 3.34 19.24
CA ALA A 12 -3.06 2.59 20.34
C ALA A 12 -1.81 1.80 19.92
N GLN A 13 -1.77 1.28 18.69
CA GLN A 13 -0.58 0.63 18.13
C GLN A 13 0.56 1.62 17.91
N GLN A 14 0.25 2.83 17.41
CA GLN A 14 1.26 3.84 17.09
C GLN A 14 1.87 4.48 18.32
N PHE A 15 1.08 4.81 19.34
CA PHE A 15 1.52 5.59 20.50
C PHE A 15 1.54 4.81 21.81
N GLY A 16 0.92 3.64 21.85
CA GLY A 16 0.64 2.91 23.08
C GLY A 16 -0.38 3.64 23.96
N TRP A 17 -0.95 2.95 24.94
CA TRP A 17 -1.94 3.56 25.85
C TRP A 17 -1.35 4.70 26.71
N TRP A 18 -0.10 4.55 27.14
CA TRP A 18 0.61 5.58 27.88
C TRP A 18 0.89 6.83 27.06
N GLY A 19 1.25 6.65 25.78
CA GLY A 19 1.43 7.77 24.85
C GLY A 19 0.13 8.53 24.60
N LEU A 20 -0.99 7.82 24.43
CA LEU A 20 -2.31 8.45 24.30
C LEU A 20 -2.69 9.22 25.57
N PHE A 21 -2.45 8.67 26.75
CA PHE A 21 -2.69 9.35 28.02
C PHE A 21 -1.85 10.63 28.14
N LEU A 22 -0.57 10.57 27.82
CA LEU A 22 0.30 11.75 27.81
C LEU A 22 -0.14 12.79 26.76
N ALA A 23 -0.60 12.35 25.59
CA ALA A 23 -1.14 13.26 24.58
C ALA A 23 -2.39 14.01 25.07
N LEU A 24 -3.27 13.34 25.81
CA LEU A 24 -4.43 13.99 26.45
C LEU A 24 -4.02 15.02 27.50
N ILE A 25 -3.01 14.73 28.31
CA ILE A 25 -2.42 15.69 29.24
C ILE A 25 -1.87 16.89 28.46
N GLY A 26 -1.13 16.67 27.41
CA GLY A 26 -0.58 17.71 26.55
C GLY A 26 -1.65 18.60 25.93
N LEU A 27 -2.71 18.01 25.41
CA LEU A 27 -3.88 18.71 24.87
C LEU A 27 -4.51 19.60 25.94
N TRP A 28 -4.74 19.08 27.14
CA TRP A 28 -5.33 19.83 28.25
C TRP A 28 -4.49 21.05 28.64
N PHE A 29 -3.21 20.85 28.89
CA PHE A 29 -2.33 21.95 29.33
C PHE A 29 -2.04 22.96 28.22
N TRP A 30 -2.01 22.54 26.96
CA TRP A 30 -1.82 23.45 25.84
C TRP A 30 -3.06 24.25 25.53
N GLY A 31 -4.25 23.65 25.64
CA GLY A 31 -5.54 24.28 25.44
C GLY A 31 -5.77 25.48 26.37
N ASN A 32 -5.17 25.47 27.54
CA ASN A 32 -5.31 26.59 28.50
C ASN A 32 -4.43 27.80 28.17
N ARG A 33 -3.30 27.63 27.45
CA ARG A 33 -2.31 28.70 27.18
C ARG A 33 -2.21 29.13 25.73
N GLY A 34 -2.63 28.27 24.79
CA GLY A 34 -2.53 28.51 23.35
C GLY A 34 -3.77 28.04 22.60
N ARG A 35 -4.95 28.53 23.00
CA ARG A 35 -6.27 28.06 22.50
C ARG A 35 -6.38 28.03 20.98
N THR A 36 -5.93 29.12 20.32
CA THR A 36 -6.05 29.25 18.87
C THR A 36 -5.23 28.16 18.13
N PHE A 37 -3.97 27.98 18.52
CA PHE A 37 -3.10 26.98 17.89
C PHE A 37 -3.53 25.54 18.21
N CYS A 38 -3.91 25.31 19.48
CA CYS A 38 -4.43 23.99 19.88
C CYS A 38 -5.76 23.67 19.17
N GLY A 39 -6.65 24.64 19.02
CA GLY A 39 -7.89 24.51 18.25
C GLY A 39 -7.65 24.22 16.79
N PHE A 40 -6.69 24.89 16.15
CA PHE A 40 -6.27 24.58 14.78
C PHE A 40 -5.79 23.14 14.65
N LEU A 41 -4.90 22.70 15.53
CA LEU A 41 -4.40 21.30 15.52
C LEU A 41 -5.53 20.30 15.75
N ALA A 42 -6.48 20.59 16.65
CA ALA A 42 -7.62 19.72 16.91
C ALA A 42 -8.52 19.57 15.69
N ILE A 43 -8.83 20.68 15.01
CA ILE A 43 -9.60 20.67 13.77
C ILE A 43 -8.86 19.92 12.67
N TRP A 44 -7.56 20.17 12.49
CA TRP A 44 -6.72 19.51 11.52
C TRP A 44 -6.71 17.98 11.74
N GLY A 45 -6.45 17.54 12.98
CA GLY A 45 -6.45 16.12 13.33
C GLY A 45 -7.82 15.47 13.15
N ALA A 46 -8.91 16.17 13.52
CA ALA A 46 -10.26 15.68 13.36
C ALA A 46 -10.65 15.52 11.88
N VAL A 47 -10.38 16.52 11.03
CA VAL A 47 -10.70 16.48 9.59
C VAL A 47 -9.97 15.32 8.91
N ASN A 48 -8.66 15.14 9.15
CA ASN A 48 -7.91 14.03 8.56
C ASN A 48 -8.39 12.67 9.09
N SER A 49 -8.75 12.58 10.39
CA SER A 49 -9.30 11.36 10.97
C SER A 49 -10.66 11.01 10.36
N LEU A 50 -11.57 11.99 10.23
CA LEU A 50 -12.86 11.79 9.60
C LEU A 50 -12.76 11.41 8.13
N TYR A 51 -11.83 12.04 7.41
CA TYR A 51 -11.54 11.67 6.02
C TYR A 51 -11.07 10.22 5.92
N ALA A 52 -10.06 9.81 6.70
CA ALA A 52 -9.56 8.45 6.70
C ALA A 52 -10.62 7.41 7.10
N ILE A 53 -11.49 7.73 8.08
CA ILE A 53 -12.61 6.87 8.48
C ILE A 53 -13.65 6.76 7.36
N GLY A 54 -13.94 7.85 6.64
CA GLY A 54 -14.91 7.89 5.55
C GLY A 54 -14.41 7.28 4.24
N TYR A 55 -13.11 7.35 3.97
CA TYR A 55 -12.51 6.91 2.71
C TYR A 55 -12.41 5.38 2.63
N ASN A 56 -13.12 4.80 1.66
CA ASN A 56 -13.30 3.35 1.57
C ASN A 56 -12.26 2.68 0.64
N THR A 57 -10.97 2.73 1.03
CA THR A 57 -9.88 2.02 0.36
C THR A 57 -9.12 1.14 1.34
N THR A 58 -8.35 0.20 0.84
CA THR A 58 -7.51 -0.72 1.64
C THR A 58 -6.37 0.01 2.34
N ASP A 59 -5.93 1.14 1.82
CA ASP A 59 -4.81 1.99 2.25
C ASP A 59 -5.27 3.28 2.97
N SER A 60 -6.55 3.37 3.36
CA SER A 60 -7.12 4.56 4.02
C SER A 60 -6.38 5.00 5.29
N TYR A 61 -5.63 4.09 5.94
CA TYR A 61 -4.81 4.38 7.12
C TYR A 61 -3.64 5.35 6.83
N ILE A 62 -3.17 5.45 5.58
CA ILE A 62 -2.11 6.39 5.18
C ILE A 62 -2.55 7.83 5.39
N TYR A 63 -3.83 8.13 5.21
CA TYR A 63 -4.40 9.46 5.43
C TYR A 63 -4.46 9.87 6.92
N LEU A 64 -4.09 8.96 7.85
CA LEU A 64 -3.95 9.27 9.28
C LEU A 64 -2.60 9.90 9.64
N ILE A 65 -1.61 9.92 8.73
CA ILE A 65 -0.28 10.49 9.01
C ILE A 65 -0.37 11.93 9.58
N PRO A 66 -1.18 12.85 9.02
CA PRO A 66 -1.32 14.19 9.61
C PRO A 66 -1.96 14.18 11.00
N ALA A 67 -2.90 13.28 11.26
CA ALA A 67 -3.51 13.12 12.58
C ALA A 67 -2.48 12.56 13.59
N PHE A 68 -1.63 11.64 13.20
CA PHE A 68 -0.53 11.13 14.02
C PHE A 68 0.48 12.24 14.38
N LEU A 69 0.79 13.14 13.43
CA LEU A 69 1.63 14.29 13.70
C LEU A 69 1.02 15.20 14.80
N VAL A 70 -0.27 15.49 14.72
CA VAL A 70 -0.97 16.25 15.76
C VAL A 70 -0.89 15.55 17.12
N MET A 71 -1.13 14.24 17.15
CA MET A 71 -1.02 13.44 18.38
C MET A 71 0.41 13.46 18.93
N ALA A 72 1.44 13.40 18.08
CA ALA A 72 2.83 13.49 18.49
C ALA A 72 3.18 14.86 19.10
N LEU A 73 2.62 15.95 18.59
CA LEU A 73 2.79 17.29 19.16
C LEU A 73 2.14 17.39 20.56
N TRP A 74 0.93 16.86 20.73
CA TRP A 74 0.28 16.81 22.05
C TRP A 74 1.03 15.90 23.02
N LEU A 75 1.51 14.74 22.53
CA LEU A 75 2.37 13.83 23.32
C LEU A 75 3.64 14.55 23.80
N GLY A 76 4.35 15.27 22.92
CA GLY A 76 5.55 16.04 23.31
C GLY A 76 5.26 17.07 24.40
N LYS A 77 4.10 17.78 24.32
CA LYS A 77 3.67 18.68 25.38
C LYS A 77 3.33 17.95 26.68
N GLY A 78 2.67 16.79 26.59
CA GLY A 78 2.36 15.94 27.75
C GLY A 78 3.62 15.42 28.44
N VAL A 79 4.60 14.97 27.69
CA VAL A 79 5.91 14.57 28.20
C VAL A 79 6.58 15.74 28.92
N HIS A 80 6.59 16.94 28.33
CA HIS A 80 7.13 18.13 28.99
C HIS A 80 6.43 18.41 30.34
N CYS A 81 5.10 18.36 30.39
CA CYS A 81 4.36 18.55 31.65
C CYS A 81 4.68 17.46 32.68
N ALA A 82 4.78 16.20 32.25
CA ALA A 82 5.14 15.09 33.12
C ALA A 82 6.58 15.22 33.65
N LEU A 83 7.54 15.68 32.83
CA LEU A 83 8.91 15.97 33.25
C LEU A 83 8.96 17.04 34.33
N VAL A 84 8.24 18.16 34.15
CA VAL A 84 8.19 19.23 35.13
C VAL A 84 7.59 18.74 36.46
N ALA A 85 6.46 18.03 36.39
CA ALA A 85 5.82 17.45 37.58
C ALA A 85 6.75 16.45 38.31
N LEU A 86 7.45 15.61 37.57
CA LEU A 86 8.40 14.65 38.12
C LEU A 86 9.58 15.34 38.80
N GLN A 87 10.10 16.42 38.19
CA GLN A 87 11.17 17.22 38.80
C GLN A 87 10.75 17.87 40.12
N GLU A 88 9.55 18.47 40.16
CA GLU A 88 8.99 19.05 41.38
C GLU A 88 8.81 17.98 42.47
N PHE A 89 8.32 16.79 42.12
CA PHE A 89 8.18 15.67 43.03
C PHE A 89 9.53 15.20 43.58
N LEU A 90 10.50 14.95 42.70
CA LEU A 90 11.85 14.51 43.09
C LEU A 90 12.57 15.56 43.95
N GLY A 91 12.41 16.83 43.65
CA GLY A 91 12.96 17.94 44.46
C GLY A 91 12.39 18.00 45.89
N ARG A 92 11.14 17.55 46.08
CA ARG A 92 10.53 17.43 47.43
C ARG A 92 11.01 16.23 48.20
N VAL A 93 11.25 15.08 47.49
CA VAL A 93 11.62 13.79 48.10
C VAL A 93 13.14 13.70 48.34
N VAL A 94 13.92 14.15 47.37
CA VAL A 94 15.37 14.04 47.38
C VAL A 94 15.98 15.43 47.56
N LYS A 95 15.99 15.93 48.80
CA LYS A 95 16.46 17.29 49.14
C LYS A 95 17.92 17.57 48.76
N THR A 96 18.74 16.54 48.56
CA THR A 96 20.18 16.64 48.25
C THR A 96 20.45 16.53 46.74
N ALA A 97 19.50 16.21 45.90
CA ALA A 97 19.72 16.04 44.46
C ALA A 97 19.79 17.40 43.74
N SER A 98 20.82 17.57 42.91
CA SER A 98 20.93 18.73 42.04
C SER A 98 19.75 18.77 41.04
N PRO A 99 19.08 19.93 40.84
CA PRO A 99 17.99 20.06 39.85
C PRO A 99 18.40 19.67 38.42
N ARG A 100 19.68 19.87 38.08
CA ARG A 100 20.23 19.46 36.77
C ARG A 100 20.28 17.94 36.63
N LEU A 101 20.70 17.25 37.71
CA LEU A 101 20.80 15.79 37.71
C LEU A 101 19.42 15.15 37.63
N THR A 102 18.44 15.65 38.40
CA THR A 102 17.06 15.15 38.36
C THR A 102 16.40 15.36 36.98
N PHE A 103 16.66 16.52 36.35
CA PHE A 103 16.22 16.78 34.97
C PHE A 103 16.82 15.77 34.00
N PHE A 104 18.14 15.60 34.03
CA PHE A 104 18.84 14.70 33.14
C PHE A 104 18.35 13.25 33.28
N LEU A 105 18.21 12.74 34.50
CA LEU A 105 17.71 11.40 34.77
C LEU A 105 16.26 11.21 34.28
N SER A 106 15.40 12.21 34.52
CA SER A 106 14.02 12.17 34.05
C SER A 106 13.93 12.20 32.52
N ALA A 107 14.73 13.04 31.86
CA ALA A 107 14.81 13.10 30.39
C ALA A 107 15.30 11.77 29.81
N CYS A 108 16.33 11.16 30.40
CA CYS A 108 16.83 9.86 30.00
C CYS A 108 15.75 8.76 30.14
N ALA A 109 14.98 8.77 31.23
CA ALA A 109 13.88 7.81 31.42
C ALA A 109 12.82 7.92 30.35
N PHE A 110 12.44 9.16 29.94
CA PHE A 110 11.50 9.34 28.82
C PHE A 110 12.10 8.97 27.46
N LEU A 111 13.39 9.22 27.25
CA LEU A 111 14.07 8.80 26.01
C LEU A 111 14.18 7.29 25.86
N LEU A 112 14.10 6.52 26.93
CA LEU A 112 14.04 5.06 26.85
C LEU A 112 12.79 4.57 26.09
N LEU A 113 11.66 5.27 26.16
CA LEU A 113 10.42 4.86 25.51
C LEU A 113 10.58 4.71 23.98
N PRO A 114 11.09 5.70 23.21
CA PRO A 114 11.30 5.53 21.78
C PRO A 114 12.36 4.48 21.46
N PHE A 115 13.40 4.33 22.28
CA PHE A 115 14.40 3.26 22.08
C PHE A 115 13.81 1.87 22.31
N LEU A 116 12.99 1.68 23.33
CA LEU A 116 12.29 0.42 23.57
C LEU A 116 11.31 0.12 22.44
N SER A 117 10.57 1.13 21.95
CA SER A 117 9.68 0.98 20.80
C SER A 117 10.45 0.61 19.55
N LEU A 118 11.59 1.27 19.28
CA LEU A 118 12.47 0.93 18.16
C LEU A 118 12.96 -0.52 18.26
N ALA A 119 13.49 -0.91 19.43
CA ALA A 119 14.00 -2.26 19.64
C ALA A 119 12.92 -3.33 19.48
N ALA A 120 11.70 -3.07 19.97
CA ALA A 120 10.57 -3.98 19.86
C ALA A 120 10.07 -4.17 18.42
N ASN A 121 10.14 -3.12 17.61
CA ASN A 121 9.59 -3.13 16.25
C ASN A 121 10.66 -3.30 15.15
N TYR A 122 11.95 -3.21 15.49
CA TYR A 122 13.04 -3.20 14.52
C TYR A 122 12.98 -4.37 13.54
N LYS A 123 12.85 -5.61 14.07
CA LYS A 123 12.79 -6.82 13.24
C LYS A 123 11.56 -6.88 12.33
N ALA A 124 10.45 -6.29 12.76
CA ALA A 124 9.22 -6.27 11.96
C ALA A 124 9.26 -5.22 10.85
N LEU A 125 10.05 -4.16 11.04
CA LEU A 125 10.17 -3.05 10.11
C LEU A 125 11.43 -3.14 9.24
N ASP A 126 12.33 -4.08 9.52
CA ASP A 126 13.54 -4.32 8.71
C ASP A 126 13.17 -5.04 7.41
N LEU A 127 13.11 -4.27 6.34
CA LEU A 127 12.86 -4.74 4.98
C LEU A 127 14.14 -4.95 4.16
N SER A 128 15.32 -4.93 4.80
CA SER A 128 16.61 -5.03 4.10
C SER A 128 16.78 -6.34 3.31
N SER A 129 16.11 -7.41 3.73
CA SER A 129 16.10 -8.72 3.06
C SER A 129 14.86 -8.98 2.19
N ASP A 130 13.91 -8.04 2.13
CA ASP A 130 12.69 -8.22 1.32
C ASP A 130 13.03 -8.08 -0.16
N ARG A 131 12.87 -9.17 -0.90
CA ARG A 131 13.07 -9.28 -2.35
C ARG A 131 11.76 -9.49 -3.11
N THR A 132 10.62 -9.41 -2.44
CA THR A 132 9.31 -9.76 -3.00
C THR A 132 9.01 -9.04 -4.31
N ALA A 133 9.21 -7.72 -4.36
CA ALA A 133 8.97 -6.92 -5.56
C ALA A 133 9.97 -7.26 -6.69
N SER A 134 11.25 -7.50 -6.32
CA SER A 134 12.29 -7.87 -7.27
C SER A 134 12.04 -9.25 -7.88
N GLU A 135 11.77 -10.24 -7.04
CA GLU A 135 11.46 -11.60 -7.48
C GLU A 135 10.19 -11.64 -8.35
N TYR A 136 9.16 -10.90 -7.96
CA TYR A 136 7.91 -10.80 -8.72
C TYR A 136 8.17 -10.19 -10.11
N GLY A 137 8.74 -9.00 -10.18
CA GLY A 137 8.93 -8.28 -11.45
C GLY A 137 9.82 -9.04 -12.44
N THR A 138 10.95 -9.56 -11.96
CA THR A 138 11.87 -10.36 -12.81
C THR A 138 11.26 -11.67 -13.25
N THR A 139 10.59 -12.42 -12.35
CA THR A 139 9.97 -13.70 -12.66
C THR A 139 8.85 -13.54 -13.68
N VAL A 140 7.96 -12.56 -13.47
CA VAL A 140 6.83 -12.33 -14.39
C VAL A 140 7.35 -11.94 -15.76
N LEU A 141 8.21 -10.92 -15.86
CA LEU A 141 8.70 -10.44 -17.17
C LEU A 141 9.49 -11.51 -17.91
N SER A 142 10.31 -12.31 -17.20
CA SER A 142 11.12 -13.36 -17.83
C SER A 142 10.27 -14.53 -18.33
N ALA A 143 9.12 -14.80 -17.70
CA ALA A 143 8.23 -15.89 -18.10
C ALA A 143 7.34 -15.56 -19.31
N LEU A 144 7.24 -14.29 -19.70
CA LEU A 144 6.39 -13.87 -20.81
C LEU A 144 7.01 -14.25 -22.16
N PRO A 145 6.20 -14.69 -23.14
CA PRO A 145 6.67 -14.90 -24.52
C PRO A 145 7.05 -13.57 -25.18
N ALA A 146 7.77 -13.69 -26.31
CA ALA A 146 8.19 -12.50 -27.05
C ALA A 146 6.99 -11.66 -27.50
N ASN A 147 7.16 -10.33 -27.44
CA ASN A 147 6.16 -9.35 -27.83
C ASN A 147 4.83 -9.42 -27.06
N ALA A 148 4.81 -10.01 -25.88
CA ALA A 148 3.61 -10.09 -25.06
C ALA A 148 3.11 -8.69 -24.62
N ILE A 149 1.83 -8.64 -24.27
CA ILE A 149 1.20 -7.52 -23.57
C ILE A 149 0.88 -8.02 -22.16
N ILE A 150 1.39 -7.36 -21.13
CA ILE A 150 0.99 -7.61 -19.74
C ILE A 150 0.24 -6.41 -19.18
N ILE A 151 -0.91 -6.67 -18.59
CA ILE A 151 -1.81 -5.66 -18.04
C ILE A 151 -1.86 -5.86 -16.53
N ALA A 152 -1.34 -4.89 -15.79
CA ALA A 152 -1.34 -4.87 -14.34
C ALA A 152 -2.55 -4.09 -13.82
N ASP A 153 -3.20 -4.62 -12.79
CA ASP A 153 -4.43 -4.04 -12.21
C ASP A 153 -4.19 -3.39 -10.85
N THR A 154 -3.18 -3.85 -10.11
CA THR A 154 -2.83 -3.34 -8.78
C THR A 154 -1.53 -2.54 -8.79
N ASP A 155 -1.41 -1.55 -7.89
CA ASP A 155 -0.22 -0.71 -7.77
C ASP A 155 1.07 -1.49 -7.51
N PRO A 156 1.13 -2.45 -6.56
CA PRO A 156 2.34 -3.22 -6.32
C PRO A 156 2.83 -3.98 -7.55
N HIS A 157 1.92 -4.58 -8.32
CA HIS A 157 2.26 -5.26 -9.56
C HIS A 157 2.71 -4.28 -10.65
N THR A 158 2.00 -3.17 -10.80
CA THR A 158 2.32 -2.13 -11.79
C THR A 158 3.70 -1.56 -11.57
N PHE A 159 4.00 -1.09 -10.35
CA PHE A 159 5.27 -0.43 -10.05
C PHE A 159 6.45 -1.38 -10.09
N ALA A 160 6.28 -2.64 -9.65
CA ALA A 160 7.33 -3.63 -9.79
C ALA A 160 7.66 -3.90 -11.27
N LEU A 161 6.64 -4.12 -12.12
CA LEU A 161 6.84 -4.35 -13.55
C LEU A 161 7.42 -3.12 -14.25
N TRP A 162 6.95 -1.90 -13.95
CA TRP A 162 7.48 -0.66 -14.53
C TRP A 162 8.93 -0.43 -14.15
N TYR A 163 9.32 -0.67 -12.89
CA TYR A 163 10.71 -0.52 -12.47
C TYR A 163 11.65 -1.42 -13.29
N PHE A 164 11.33 -2.71 -13.40
CA PHE A 164 12.19 -3.62 -14.14
C PHE A 164 12.14 -3.41 -15.64
N HIS A 165 10.99 -3.04 -16.18
CA HIS A 165 10.83 -2.82 -17.62
C HIS A 165 11.46 -1.50 -18.07
N TYR A 166 11.12 -0.37 -17.43
CA TYR A 166 11.59 0.96 -17.83
C TYR A 166 12.89 1.36 -17.13
N GLY A 167 13.07 1.01 -15.87
CA GLY A 167 14.24 1.37 -15.09
C GLY A 167 15.45 0.49 -15.39
N GLU A 168 15.25 -0.82 -15.40
CA GLU A 168 16.32 -1.80 -15.66
C GLU A 168 16.40 -2.23 -17.13
N GLY A 169 15.47 -1.82 -17.97
CA GLY A 169 15.43 -2.18 -19.40
C GLY A 169 15.13 -3.65 -19.65
N LEU A 170 14.52 -4.36 -18.68
CA LEU A 170 14.22 -5.77 -18.82
C LEU A 170 13.03 -5.98 -19.78
N ARG A 171 13.22 -6.85 -20.79
CA ARG A 171 12.19 -7.22 -21.77
C ARG A 171 11.58 -6.03 -22.52
N PRO A 172 12.37 -5.26 -23.27
CA PRO A 172 11.89 -4.10 -24.03
C PRO A 172 10.91 -4.48 -25.15
N ASP A 173 10.83 -5.78 -25.49
CA ASP A 173 9.87 -6.34 -26.43
C ASP A 173 8.45 -6.47 -25.85
N VAL A 174 8.27 -6.47 -24.52
CA VAL A 174 6.98 -6.60 -23.84
C VAL A 174 6.31 -5.26 -23.68
N ALA A 175 4.99 -5.18 -23.81
CA ALA A 175 4.23 -3.99 -23.46
C ALA A 175 3.66 -4.13 -22.05
N VAL A 176 4.06 -3.24 -21.13
CA VAL A 176 3.59 -3.23 -19.74
C VAL A 176 2.57 -2.12 -19.55
N LEU A 177 1.31 -2.50 -19.35
CA LEU A 177 0.18 -1.58 -19.30
C LEU A 177 -0.49 -1.63 -17.91
N ASN A 178 -1.12 -0.51 -17.52
CA ASN A 178 -1.94 -0.44 -16.31
C ASN A 178 -3.43 -0.40 -16.67
N ALA A 179 -4.22 -1.31 -16.09
CA ALA A 179 -5.64 -1.46 -16.35
C ALA A 179 -6.46 -0.24 -15.91
N THR A 180 -6.14 0.31 -14.72
CA THR A 180 -6.86 1.45 -14.15
C THR A 180 -6.61 2.73 -14.95
N LEU A 181 -5.37 2.94 -15.42
CA LEU A 181 -5.02 4.11 -16.23
C LEU A 181 -5.59 4.05 -17.65
N TRP A 182 -5.94 2.85 -18.12
CA TRP A 182 -6.45 2.67 -19.48
C TRP A 182 -7.72 3.49 -19.77
N GLN A 183 -8.52 3.81 -18.76
CA GLN A 183 -9.71 4.66 -18.91
C GLN A 183 -9.41 6.09 -19.37
N TYR A 184 -8.17 6.59 -19.19
CA TYR A 184 -7.80 7.97 -19.50
C TYR A 184 -7.19 8.12 -20.90
N ASP A 185 -7.63 9.13 -21.65
CA ASP A 185 -7.17 9.41 -23.02
C ASP A 185 -5.67 9.68 -23.08
N TRP A 186 -5.15 10.50 -22.16
CA TRP A 186 -3.73 10.83 -22.10
C TRP A 186 -2.83 9.59 -21.95
N TYR A 187 -3.31 8.58 -21.20
CA TYR A 187 -2.56 7.34 -21.00
C TYR A 187 -2.56 6.50 -22.28
N ARG A 188 -3.73 6.34 -22.93
CA ARG A 188 -3.86 5.61 -24.20
C ARG A 188 -3.00 6.24 -25.31
N GLU A 189 -3.02 7.58 -25.42
CA GLU A 189 -2.14 8.29 -26.36
C GLU A 189 -0.66 8.06 -26.05
N GLY A 190 -0.27 8.08 -24.78
CA GLY A 190 1.07 7.76 -24.32
C GLY A 190 1.48 6.34 -24.71
N VAL A 191 0.62 5.37 -24.46
CA VAL A 191 0.82 3.95 -24.82
C VAL A 191 0.94 3.80 -26.35
N GLY A 192 0.10 4.48 -27.14
CA GLY A 192 0.17 4.45 -28.60
C GLY A 192 1.50 5.00 -29.15
N ARG A 193 2.05 6.03 -28.52
CA ARG A 193 3.39 6.55 -28.86
C ARG A 193 4.51 5.60 -28.47
N LEU A 194 4.40 4.98 -27.29
CA LEU A 194 5.42 4.09 -26.74
C LEU A 194 5.44 2.73 -27.45
N TYR A 195 4.25 2.23 -27.79
CA TYR A 195 4.07 0.93 -28.45
C TYR A 195 3.27 1.09 -29.77
N PRO A 196 3.86 1.66 -30.85
CA PRO A 196 3.16 1.93 -32.14
C PRO A 196 2.59 0.67 -32.80
N ARG A 197 3.11 -0.50 -32.41
CA ARG A 197 2.64 -1.81 -32.91
C ARG A 197 1.26 -2.22 -32.39
N LEU A 198 0.81 -1.63 -31.25
CA LEU A 198 -0.45 -1.98 -30.64
C LEU A 198 -1.61 -1.22 -31.30
N ALA A 199 -2.74 -1.91 -31.44
CA ALA A 199 -3.97 -1.27 -31.88
C ALA A 199 -4.56 -0.47 -30.69
N VAL A 200 -4.17 0.81 -30.56
CA VAL A 200 -4.59 1.71 -29.46
C VAL A 200 -5.50 2.84 -29.95
N SER A 201 -5.20 3.44 -31.07
CA SER A 201 -5.74 4.72 -31.54
C SER A 201 -7.24 4.71 -31.90
N SER A 202 -7.85 3.55 -32.09
CA SER A 202 -9.29 3.41 -32.41
C SER A 202 -10.13 2.86 -31.28
N LEU A 203 -9.52 2.64 -30.10
CA LEU A 203 -10.13 1.90 -29.00
C LEU A 203 -10.66 2.85 -27.94
N GLY A 204 -11.91 2.65 -27.49
CA GLY A 204 -12.48 3.35 -26.34
C GLY A 204 -11.73 3.01 -25.03
N GLY A 205 -12.07 3.70 -23.94
CA GLY A 205 -11.47 3.54 -22.63
C GLY A 205 -11.73 2.19 -21.92
N GLU A 206 -12.39 1.27 -22.57
CA GLU A 206 -12.65 -0.05 -22.00
C GLU A 206 -11.49 -1.02 -22.27
N LEU A 207 -11.06 -1.70 -21.23
CA LEU A 207 -9.93 -2.64 -21.30
C LEU A 207 -10.21 -3.79 -22.30
N LYS A 208 -11.47 -4.21 -22.42
CA LYS A 208 -11.87 -5.25 -23.39
C LYS A 208 -11.55 -4.85 -24.83
N SER A 209 -11.69 -3.58 -25.18
CA SER A 209 -11.39 -3.08 -26.53
C SER A 209 -9.89 -3.23 -26.87
N LEU A 210 -9.01 -2.95 -25.90
CA LEU A 210 -7.57 -3.23 -26.04
C LEU A 210 -7.32 -4.71 -26.33
N ILE A 211 -7.98 -5.59 -25.58
CA ILE A 211 -7.82 -7.03 -25.74
C ILE A 211 -8.33 -7.45 -27.12
N ASP A 212 -9.53 -7.08 -27.52
CA ASP A 212 -10.13 -7.41 -28.81
C ASP A 212 -9.25 -6.97 -29.99
N GLY A 213 -8.66 -5.78 -29.93
CA GLY A 213 -7.82 -5.23 -30.98
C GLY A 213 -6.46 -5.94 -31.14
N ASN A 214 -6.02 -6.66 -30.13
CA ASN A 214 -4.65 -7.18 -30.05
C ASN A 214 -4.56 -8.71 -29.83
N ILE A 215 -5.61 -9.39 -29.37
CA ILE A 215 -5.58 -10.82 -28.95
C ILE A 215 -5.17 -11.79 -30.07
N GLY A 216 -5.46 -11.48 -31.30
CA GLY A 216 -5.06 -12.32 -32.46
C GLY A 216 -3.61 -12.09 -32.92
N LYS A 217 -2.95 -11.06 -32.40
CA LYS A 217 -1.61 -10.63 -32.87
C LYS A 217 -0.55 -10.84 -31.80
N TYR A 218 -0.90 -10.66 -30.55
CA TYR A 218 0.03 -10.69 -29.42
C TYR A 218 -0.50 -11.56 -28.28
N PRO A 219 0.37 -12.29 -27.56
CA PRO A 219 0.00 -12.95 -26.32
C PRO A 219 -0.35 -11.92 -25.27
N ILE A 220 -1.55 -12.01 -24.67
CA ILE A 220 -2.02 -11.06 -23.65
C ILE A 220 -2.09 -11.74 -22.29
N TYR A 221 -1.58 -11.06 -21.28
CA TYR A 221 -1.55 -11.50 -19.89
C TYR A 221 -2.12 -10.47 -18.95
N LEU A 222 -2.77 -10.91 -17.86
CA LEU A 222 -3.19 -10.08 -16.74
C LEU A 222 -2.37 -10.48 -15.50
N THR A 223 -2.01 -9.54 -14.65
CA THR A 223 -1.41 -9.86 -13.35
C THR A 223 -2.41 -10.45 -12.38
N ASP A 224 -3.67 -10.01 -12.47
CA ASP A 224 -4.76 -10.44 -11.61
C ASP A 224 -5.99 -10.84 -12.45
N PRO A 225 -6.80 -11.80 -11.97
CA PRO A 225 -8.02 -12.18 -12.68
C PRO A 225 -9.05 -11.06 -12.59
N ASN A 226 -9.43 -10.49 -13.72
CA ASN A 226 -10.44 -9.45 -13.82
C ASN A 226 -11.80 -10.08 -14.19
N PRO A 227 -12.86 -9.92 -13.36
CA PRO A 227 -14.16 -10.53 -13.60
C PRO A 227 -14.81 -10.12 -14.93
N GLN A 228 -14.64 -8.86 -15.35
CA GLN A 228 -15.19 -8.36 -16.62
C GLN A 228 -14.52 -9.02 -17.83
N ILE A 229 -13.22 -9.29 -17.72
CA ILE A 229 -12.46 -9.99 -18.74
C ILE A 229 -12.80 -11.48 -18.71
N ALA A 230 -12.90 -12.08 -17.53
CA ALA A 230 -13.24 -13.50 -17.35
C ALA A 230 -14.66 -13.85 -17.88
N ALA A 231 -15.57 -12.88 -17.94
CA ALA A 231 -16.90 -13.07 -18.51
C ALA A 231 -16.89 -13.28 -20.04
N ARG A 232 -15.82 -12.87 -20.74
CA ARG A 232 -15.76 -12.91 -22.22
C ARG A 232 -14.59 -13.75 -22.75
N TYR A 233 -13.54 -13.93 -21.95
CA TYR A 233 -12.32 -14.63 -22.32
C TYR A 233 -12.00 -15.72 -21.31
N ARG A 234 -11.32 -16.75 -21.75
CA ARG A 234 -10.76 -17.77 -20.84
C ARG A 234 -9.46 -17.27 -20.27
N LEU A 235 -9.32 -17.32 -18.95
CA LEU A 235 -8.10 -16.99 -18.25
C LEU A 235 -7.39 -18.26 -17.82
N PHE A 236 -6.19 -18.48 -18.33
CA PHE A 236 -5.33 -19.61 -17.94
C PHE A 236 -4.17 -19.10 -17.10
N ARG A 237 -4.07 -19.60 -15.87
CA ARG A 237 -2.95 -19.26 -15.00
C ARG A 237 -1.64 -19.81 -15.60
N ARG A 238 -0.65 -18.92 -15.73
CA ARG A 238 0.70 -19.23 -16.19
C ARG A 238 1.69 -18.60 -15.21
N GLY A 239 2.18 -19.40 -14.25
CA GLY A 239 3.00 -18.89 -13.15
C GLY A 239 2.26 -17.83 -12.32
N SER A 240 2.81 -16.61 -12.28
CA SER A 240 2.25 -15.46 -11.54
C SER A 240 1.36 -14.55 -12.39
N ALA A 241 1.00 -14.93 -13.61
CA ALA A 241 0.12 -14.16 -14.48
C ALA A 241 -0.98 -15.04 -15.11
N TYR A 242 -1.99 -14.43 -15.72
CA TYR A 242 -3.13 -15.08 -16.34
C TYR A 242 -3.12 -14.78 -17.83
N GLN A 243 -2.93 -15.79 -18.65
CA GLN A 243 -3.03 -15.68 -20.11
C GLN A 243 -4.48 -15.53 -20.53
N VAL A 244 -4.75 -14.52 -21.35
CA VAL A 244 -6.07 -14.28 -21.93
C VAL A 244 -6.18 -15.03 -23.25
N MET A 245 -7.20 -15.89 -23.37
CA MET A 245 -7.49 -16.67 -24.57
C MET A 245 -8.90 -16.39 -25.06
N PRO A 246 -9.13 -16.36 -26.39
CA PRO A 246 -10.49 -16.25 -26.94
C PRO A 246 -11.38 -17.39 -26.43
N ASP A 247 -12.62 -17.09 -26.09
CA ASP A 247 -13.58 -18.15 -25.83
C ASP A 247 -14.09 -18.71 -27.18
N ARG A 248 -13.77 -19.96 -27.48
CA ARG A 248 -14.16 -20.63 -28.74
C ARG A 248 -15.67 -20.68 -28.97
N ALA A 249 -16.46 -20.46 -27.94
CA ALA A 249 -17.92 -20.45 -28.06
C ALA A 249 -18.49 -19.18 -28.74
N HIS A 250 -17.69 -18.11 -28.84
CA HIS A 250 -18.10 -16.81 -29.41
C HIS A 250 -17.52 -16.53 -30.79
N ASP A 251 -16.58 -17.34 -31.26
CA ASP A 251 -15.93 -17.12 -32.57
C ASP A 251 -16.52 -18.05 -33.64
N GLY A 252 -17.53 -17.56 -34.30
CA GLY A 252 -18.11 -18.20 -35.50
C GLY A 252 -17.20 -18.13 -36.74
N ARG A 253 -15.88 -17.87 -36.61
CA ARG A 253 -14.93 -17.78 -37.71
C ARG A 253 -13.60 -18.46 -37.39
N GLY A 254 -13.37 -19.60 -38.05
CA GLY A 254 -12.06 -20.02 -38.57
C GLY A 254 -10.94 -20.33 -37.58
N VAL A 255 -10.76 -21.58 -37.39
CA VAL A 255 -9.55 -22.34 -37.05
C VAL A 255 -8.25 -21.59 -37.31
N LEU A 256 -7.54 -21.20 -36.24
CA LEU A 256 -6.09 -20.98 -36.28
C LEU A 256 -5.38 -22.29 -35.89
N THR A 257 -5.05 -23.10 -36.89
CA THR A 257 -4.15 -24.22 -36.75
C THR A 257 -2.70 -23.71 -36.81
N GLY A 258 -2.08 -23.62 -35.66
CA GLY A 258 -0.63 -23.50 -35.56
C GLY A 258 -0.17 -24.31 -34.34
N PRO A 259 0.85 -25.18 -34.48
CA PRO A 259 1.31 -26.02 -33.37
C PRO A 259 2.12 -25.19 -32.40
N PHE A 260 1.49 -24.76 -31.29
CA PHE A 260 2.21 -24.21 -30.13
C PHE A 260 2.83 -25.40 -29.36
N ARG A 261 4.13 -25.64 -29.54
CA ARG A 261 4.88 -26.55 -28.67
C ARG A 261 4.97 -25.96 -27.25
N LEU A 262 4.40 -26.69 -26.33
CA LEU A 262 4.55 -26.47 -24.89
C LEU A 262 5.97 -26.93 -24.49
N SER A 263 6.86 -25.98 -24.25
CA SER A 263 8.15 -26.28 -23.60
C SER A 263 7.98 -25.98 -22.11
N GLY A 264 8.12 -27.05 -21.30
CA GLY A 264 8.54 -27.03 -19.90
C GLY A 264 7.74 -26.17 -18.93
N VAL A 265 6.72 -26.74 -18.30
CA VAL A 265 6.07 -26.17 -17.12
C VAL A 265 6.95 -26.45 -15.91
N LEU A 266 7.73 -25.47 -15.47
CA LEU A 266 8.20 -25.39 -14.09
C LEU A 266 7.13 -24.62 -13.31
N GLU A 267 6.39 -25.34 -12.50
CA GLU A 267 5.47 -24.77 -11.52
C GLU A 267 6.28 -24.13 -10.38
N VAL A 268 6.77 -22.92 -10.60
CA VAL A 268 7.33 -22.13 -9.51
C VAL A 268 6.14 -21.44 -8.83
N THR A 269 5.64 -22.09 -7.82
CA THR A 269 4.71 -21.44 -6.88
C THR A 269 5.54 -20.50 -6.01
N VAL A 270 5.68 -19.25 -6.41
CA VAL A 270 6.15 -18.21 -5.49
C VAL A 270 4.97 -17.90 -4.56
N PRO A 271 5.01 -18.31 -3.29
CA PRO A 271 3.95 -17.93 -2.36
C PRO A 271 4.11 -16.42 -2.14
N PHE A 272 3.19 -15.63 -2.68
CA PHE A 272 2.98 -14.27 -2.19
C PHE A 272 2.61 -14.42 -0.71
N ARG A 273 3.60 -14.25 0.14
CA ARG A 273 3.45 -14.35 1.58
C ARG A 273 2.54 -13.20 1.98
N ARG A 274 1.27 -13.48 2.10
CA ARG A 274 0.32 -12.62 2.80
C ARG A 274 0.81 -12.56 4.24
N ASP A 275 1.56 -11.53 4.58
CA ASP A 275 2.02 -11.33 5.94
C ASP A 275 0.82 -11.31 6.86
N ARG A 276 0.78 -12.29 7.76
CA ARG A 276 -0.32 -12.52 8.72
C ARG A 276 -0.47 -11.40 9.75
N HIS A 277 0.36 -10.38 9.68
CA HIS A 277 0.36 -9.29 10.65
C HIS A 277 -0.50 -8.08 10.27
N PHE A 278 -1.01 -8.00 9.04
CA PHE A 278 -1.91 -6.91 8.62
C PHE A 278 -3.39 -7.31 8.50
N THR A 279 -3.77 -8.54 8.84
CA THR A 279 -5.15 -9.03 8.74
C THR A 279 -5.86 -9.19 10.07
N THR A 280 -5.60 -8.35 11.04
CA THR A 280 -6.46 -8.26 12.23
C THR A 280 -7.41 -7.08 12.08
N GLY A 281 -8.56 -7.30 11.45
CA GLY A 281 -9.68 -6.42 11.74
C GLY A 281 -10.71 -6.08 10.68
N LEU A 282 -10.58 -6.54 9.44
CA LEU A 282 -11.65 -6.29 8.45
C LEU A 282 -12.09 -7.61 7.79
N ARG A 283 -12.84 -8.43 8.54
CA ARG A 283 -13.73 -9.41 7.91
C ARG A 283 -14.90 -8.63 7.31
N CYS A 284 -14.88 -8.41 6.01
CA CYS A 284 -16.08 -8.06 5.29
C CYS A 284 -17.05 -9.24 5.43
N ALA A 285 -18.19 -9.00 6.06
CA ALA A 285 -19.31 -9.90 6.05
C ALA A 285 -19.71 -10.18 4.59
N ARG A 286 -19.85 -11.45 4.24
CA ARG A 286 -20.44 -11.88 2.96
C ARG A 286 -21.86 -11.32 2.88
N PRO A 287 -22.30 -10.80 1.74
CA PRO A 287 -23.72 -10.65 1.52
C PRO A 287 -24.35 -12.05 1.43
N VAL A 288 -25.37 -12.28 2.25
CA VAL A 288 -26.28 -13.42 2.13
C VAL A 288 -27.28 -13.07 1.04
N VAL A 289 -27.36 -13.95 0.04
CA VAL A 289 -28.32 -14.11 -1.06
C VAL A 289 -28.24 -13.09 -2.18
#